data_8e7e984557283de4343375674eea5f71
#
_entry.id   8e7e984557283de4343375674eea5f71
#
_cell.length_a   1.000
_cell.length_b   1.000
_cell.length_c   1.000
_cell.angle_alpha   90.00
_cell.angle_beta   90.00
_cell.angle_gamma   90.00
#
_symmetry.space_group_name_H-M   'P 1'
#
loop_
_entity.id
_entity.type
_entity.pdbx_description
1 polymer ?
#
loop_
_entity_poly.entity_id
_entity_poly.type
_entity_poly.pdbx_seq_one_letter_code
_entity_poly.pdbx_strand_id
1 'polypeptide(L)'
;TSSLDKQITSSMINNYVKGQVISAPISKKYSKEHLALLEETYALKQVLTINEIKQILDVKYKDGNNADVFNQFKHLYGEKLEEASLATKNALKSVDENDSDALTDIAVNLAASANACITIAKRILFLLNKNEDIKAQEEKEKEASNEAPKYF
;
A
#
# COMPACT_ATOMS: atom_id res chain seq x y z
N THR A 1 17.66 -3.64 16.78
CA THR A 1 16.55 -4.60 16.58
C THR A 1 15.39 -3.84 16.00
N SER A 2 15.12 -4.12 14.73
CA SER A 2 14.12 -3.48 13.89
C SER A 2 12.72 -3.82 14.42
N SER A 3 11.84 -2.82 14.44
CA SER A 3 10.42 -2.94 14.81
C SER A 3 9.58 -3.78 13.85
N LEU A 4 10.20 -4.45 12.91
CA LEU A 4 9.62 -5.43 11.98
C LEU A 4 9.34 -6.79 12.63
N ASP A 5 9.75 -6.99 13.88
CA ASP A 5 9.55 -8.23 14.65
C ASP A 5 8.15 -8.38 15.29
N LYS A 6 7.16 -7.59 14.88
CA LYS A 6 5.77 -7.98 15.12
C LYS A 6 5.47 -9.11 14.14
N GLN A 7 5.58 -10.33 14.63
CA GLN A 7 5.33 -11.54 13.85
C GLN A 7 4.00 -11.44 13.11
N ILE A 8 4.06 -11.60 11.78
CA ILE A 8 2.87 -11.75 10.96
C ILE A 8 2.16 -13.03 11.43
N THR A 9 0.94 -12.88 11.93
CA THR A 9 0.17 -14.01 12.47
C THR A 9 -0.57 -14.76 11.37
N SER A 10 -0.86 -16.04 11.59
CA SER A 10 -1.70 -16.83 10.68
C SER A 10 -3.07 -16.19 10.43
N SER A 11 -3.63 -15.51 11.43
CA SER A 11 -4.89 -14.77 11.29
C SER A 11 -4.76 -13.60 10.31
N MET A 12 -3.64 -12.86 10.35
CA MET A 12 -3.37 -11.77 9.41
C MET A 12 -3.25 -12.30 7.98
N ILE A 13 -2.49 -13.38 7.78
CA ILE A 13 -2.34 -14.02 6.47
C ILE A 13 -3.70 -14.47 5.93
N ASN A 14 -4.53 -15.11 6.76
CA ASN A 14 -5.87 -15.54 6.37
C ASN A 14 -6.76 -14.35 5.95
N ASN A 15 -6.65 -13.22 6.64
CA ASN A 15 -7.38 -12.00 6.27
C ASN A 15 -6.90 -11.44 4.92
N TYR A 16 -5.61 -11.50 4.64
CA TYR A 16 -5.06 -11.05 3.36
C TYR A 16 -5.47 -11.96 2.19
N VAL A 17 -5.52 -13.27 2.43
CA VAL A 17 -6.02 -14.23 1.45
C VAL A 17 -7.53 -14.03 1.20
N LYS A 18 -8.34 -13.86 2.26
CA LYS A 18 -9.78 -13.55 2.13
C LYS A 18 -10.02 -12.23 1.39
N GLY A 19 -9.19 -11.23 1.63
CA GLY A 19 -9.22 -9.94 0.93
C GLY A 19 -8.68 -10.00 -0.50
N GLN A 20 -8.26 -11.18 -0.98
CA GLN A 20 -7.68 -11.37 -2.33
C GLN A 20 -6.45 -10.49 -2.60
N VAL A 21 -5.72 -10.12 -1.56
CA VAL A 21 -4.46 -9.35 -1.63
C VAL A 21 -3.29 -10.29 -1.92
N ILE A 22 -3.35 -11.49 -1.36
CA ILE A 22 -2.41 -12.58 -1.63
C ILE A 22 -3.21 -13.83 -2.04
N SER A 23 -2.66 -14.62 -2.96
CA SER A 23 -3.24 -15.91 -3.31
C SER A 23 -3.06 -16.93 -2.17
N ALA A 24 -3.94 -17.94 -2.14
CA ALA A 24 -3.81 -19.02 -1.17
C ALA A 24 -2.51 -19.83 -1.40
N PRO A 25 -1.89 -20.35 -0.34
CA PRO A 25 -0.68 -21.16 -0.49
C PRO A 25 -0.98 -22.48 -1.23
N ILE A 26 -0.08 -22.88 -2.12
CA ILE A 26 -0.17 -24.15 -2.83
C ILE A 26 0.41 -25.25 -1.94
N SER A 27 -0.40 -26.27 -1.65
CA SER A 27 0.01 -27.39 -0.76
C SER A 27 0.58 -26.91 0.59
N LYS A 28 -0.01 -25.86 1.17
CA LYS A 28 0.42 -25.22 2.43
C LYS A 28 1.83 -24.60 2.37
N LYS A 29 2.37 -24.35 1.17
CA LYS A 29 3.67 -23.71 0.96
C LYS A 29 3.49 -22.32 0.34
N TYR A 30 4.28 -21.38 0.80
CA TYR A 30 4.37 -20.01 0.26
C TYR A 30 5.58 -19.91 -0.68
N SER A 31 5.38 -19.37 -1.87
CA SER A 31 6.49 -19.06 -2.79
C SER A 31 7.20 -17.76 -2.37
N LYS A 32 8.29 -17.43 -3.05
CA LYS A 32 8.99 -16.16 -2.84
C LYS A 32 8.09 -14.97 -3.16
N GLU A 33 7.24 -15.08 -4.19
CA GLU A 33 6.28 -14.06 -4.57
C GLU A 33 5.22 -13.85 -3.49
N HIS A 34 4.71 -14.92 -2.87
CA HIS A 34 3.81 -14.81 -1.74
C HIS A 34 4.45 -14.07 -0.56
N LEU A 35 5.72 -14.36 -0.26
CA LEU A 35 6.43 -13.70 0.83
C LEU A 35 6.66 -12.21 0.54
N ALA A 36 7.00 -11.87 -0.71
CA ALA A 36 7.16 -10.49 -1.16
C ALA A 36 5.86 -9.69 -1.02
N LEU A 37 4.75 -10.22 -1.53
CA LEU A 37 3.42 -9.60 -1.40
C LEU A 37 2.97 -9.48 0.06
N LEU A 38 3.33 -10.46 0.89
CA LEU A 38 3.02 -10.46 2.31
C LEU A 38 3.77 -9.32 3.03
N GLU A 39 5.05 -9.13 2.73
CA GLU A 39 5.90 -8.06 3.28
C GLU A 39 5.34 -6.67 2.89
N GLU A 40 5.05 -6.47 1.60
CA GLU A 40 4.49 -5.23 1.08
C GLU A 40 3.10 -4.94 1.69
N THR A 41 2.23 -5.96 1.72
CA THR A 41 0.90 -5.85 2.34
C THR A 41 0.99 -5.49 3.81
N TYR A 42 1.90 -6.11 4.55
CA TYR A 42 2.10 -5.82 5.97
C TYR A 42 2.54 -4.38 6.21
N ALA A 43 3.48 -3.87 5.39
CA ALA A 43 3.92 -2.48 5.48
C ALA A 43 2.79 -1.49 5.17
N LEU A 44 2.05 -1.70 4.07
CA LEU A 44 0.97 -0.83 3.64
C LEU A 44 -0.24 -0.89 4.59
N LYS A 45 -0.49 -2.04 5.24
CA LYS A 45 -1.63 -2.22 6.16
C LYS A 45 -1.56 -1.36 7.41
N GLN A 46 -0.40 -0.79 7.72
CA GLN A 46 -0.27 0.18 8.81
C GLN A 46 -1.07 1.46 8.54
N VAL A 47 -1.33 1.79 7.29
CA VAL A 47 -1.91 3.08 6.87
C VAL A 47 -3.10 2.95 5.90
N LEU A 48 -3.24 1.81 5.23
CA LEU A 48 -4.27 1.55 4.22
C LEU A 48 -5.19 0.40 4.62
N THR A 49 -6.40 0.38 4.06
CA THR A 49 -7.34 -0.74 4.16
C THR A 49 -6.94 -1.86 3.21
N ILE A 50 -7.46 -3.07 3.42
CA ILE A 50 -7.23 -4.22 2.53
C ILE A 50 -7.68 -3.93 1.09
N ASN A 51 -8.82 -3.25 0.92
CA ASN A 51 -9.34 -2.91 -0.40
C ASN A 51 -8.43 -1.90 -1.13
N GLU A 52 -7.92 -0.88 -0.42
CA GLU A 52 -6.97 0.08 -0.99
C GLU A 52 -5.65 -0.59 -1.39
N ILE A 53 -5.16 -1.54 -0.58
CA ILE A 53 -3.97 -2.32 -0.89
C ILE A 53 -4.22 -3.20 -2.12
N LYS A 54 -5.35 -3.93 -2.16
CA LYS A 54 -5.71 -4.75 -3.31
C LYS A 54 -5.70 -3.93 -4.60
N GLN A 55 -6.32 -2.76 -4.59
CA GLN A 55 -6.33 -1.85 -5.74
C GLN A 55 -4.92 -1.49 -6.22
N ILE A 56 -4.00 -1.17 -5.30
CA ILE A 56 -2.60 -0.88 -5.64
C ILE A 56 -1.94 -2.10 -6.29
N LEU A 57 -2.07 -3.27 -5.69
CA LEU A 57 -1.42 -4.49 -6.14
C LEU A 57 -1.99 -4.97 -7.48
N ASP A 58 -3.30 -4.91 -7.69
CA ASP A 58 -3.95 -5.26 -8.95
C ASP A 58 -3.40 -4.42 -10.13
N VAL A 59 -3.13 -3.13 -9.91
CA VAL A 59 -2.53 -2.26 -10.93
C VAL A 59 -1.04 -2.54 -11.13
N LYS A 60 -0.29 -2.68 -10.03
CA LYS A 60 1.17 -2.79 -10.08
C LYS A 60 1.65 -4.15 -10.58
N TYR A 61 0.94 -5.21 -10.28
CA TYR A 61 1.34 -6.60 -10.57
C TYR A 61 0.66 -7.20 -11.81
N LYS A 62 -0.15 -6.43 -12.53
CA LYS A 62 -0.93 -6.94 -13.67
C LYS A 62 -0.07 -7.47 -14.82
N ASP A 63 1.14 -6.95 -15.02
CA ASP A 63 2.02 -7.30 -16.15
C ASP A 63 2.95 -8.48 -15.82
N GLY A 64 2.85 -9.07 -14.63
CA GLY A 64 3.57 -10.29 -14.24
C GLY A 64 5.06 -10.10 -13.87
N ASN A 65 5.59 -8.87 -13.85
CA ASN A 65 6.97 -8.60 -13.44
C ASN A 65 7.08 -8.37 -11.92
N ASN A 66 6.71 -9.38 -11.15
CA ASN A 66 6.52 -9.28 -9.71
C ASN A 66 7.79 -8.94 -8.93
N ALA A 67 8.95 -9.46 -9.36
CA ALA A 67 10.21 -9.23 -8.67
C ALA A 67 10.66 -7.76 -8.74
N ASP A 68 10.52 -7.14 -9.92
CA ASP A 68 10.93 -5.75 -10.11
C ASP A 68 9.98 -4.78 -9.37
N VAL A 69 8.67 -5.05 -9.39
CA VAL A 69 7.68 -4.26 -8.65
C VAL A 69 7.99 -4.28 -7.15
N PHE A 70 8.25 -5.46 -6.59
CA PHE A 70 8.60 -5.58 -5.19
C PHE A 70 9.93 -4.91 -4.83
N ASN A 71 10.95 -5.03 -5.68
CA ASN A 71 12.23 -4.35 -5.47
C ASN A 71 12.09 -2.82 -5.52
N GLN A 72 11.27 -2.30 -6.43
CA GLN A 72 10.93 -0.87 -6.47
C GLN A 72 10.23 -0.42 -5.19
N PHE A 73 9.27 -1.19 -4.68
CA PHE A 73 8.62 -0.89 -3.41
C PHE A 73 9.60 -0.86 -2.24
N LYS A 74 10.47 -1.87 -2.11
CA LYS A 74 11.49 -1.92 -1.05
C LYS A 74 12.43 -0.73 -1.10
N HIS A 75 12.90 -0.38 -2.29
CA HIS A 75 13.80 0.76 -2.48
C HIS A 75 13.11 2.07 -2.05
N LEU A 76 11.91 2.31 -2.57
CA LEU A 76 11.12 3.50 -2.22
C LEU A 76 10.85 3.59 -0.72
N TYR A 77 10.45 2.48 -0.09
CA TYR A 77 10.16 2.45 1.34
C TYR A 77 11.41 2.76 2.18
N GLY A 78 12.57 2.19 1.77
CA GLY A 78 13.87 2.47 2.40
C GLY A 78 14.28 3.93 2.26
N GLU A 79 14.16 4.53 1.08
CA GLU A 79 14.45 5.95 0.84
C GLU A 79 13.57 6.86 1.70
N LYS A 80 12.27 6.59 1.78
CA LYS A 80 11.35 7.41 2.59
C LYS A 80 11.61 7.30 4.08
N LEU A 81 12.01 6.13 4.56
CA LEU A 81 12.41 5.95 5.95
C LEU A 81 13.71 6.70 6.26
N GLU A 82 14.69 6.68 5.34
CA GLU A 82 15.95 7.40 5.48
C GLU A 82 15.73 8.92 5.47
N GLU A 83 14.93 9.45 4.55
CA GLU A 83 14.55 10.87 4.51
C GLU A 83 13.92 11.34 5.83
N ALA A 84 12.94 10.59 6.35
CA ALA A 84 12.27 10.91 7.60
C ALA A 84 13.24 10.84 8.80
N SER A 85 14.11 9.81 8.82
CA SER A 85 15.14 9.64 9.86
C SER A 85 16.15 10.80 9.86
N LEU A 86 16.62 11.22 8.69
CA LEU A 86 17.56 12.33 8.55
C LEU A 86 16.94 13.66 8.96
N ALA A 87 15.70 13.93 8.54
CA ALA A 87 14.97 15.12 8.93
C ALA A 87 14.78 15.19 10.45
N THR A 88 14.38 14.07 11.07
CA THR A 88 14.22 13.97 12.53
C THR A 88 15.54 14.15 13.26
N LYS A 89 16.63 13.52 12.79
CA LYS A 89 17.97 13.66 13.37
C LYS A 89 18.44 15.11 13.33
N ASN A 90 18.16 15.84 12.26
CA ASN A 90 18.52 17.26 12.14
C ASN A 90 17.70 18.12 13.10
N ALA A 91 16.42 17.87 13.27
CA ALA A 91 15.57 18.57 14.24
C ALA A 91 16.05 18.34 15.69
N LEU A 92 16.46 17.12 16.02
CA LEU A 92 16.94 16.77 17.36
C LEU A 92 18.30 17.35 17.74
N LYS A 93 19.14 17.78 16.77
CA LYS A 93 20.47 18.34 17.07
C LYS A 93 20.45 19.61 17.93
N SER A 94 19.37 20.37 17.87
CA SER A 94 19.20 21.65 18.58
C SER A 94 18.27 21.55 19.80
N VAL A 95 17.85 20.36 20.16
CA VAL A 95 16.89 20.09 21.23
C VAL A 95 17.59 19.37 22.37
N ASP A 96 17.36 19.82 23.62
CA ASP A 96 17.79 19.10 24.82
C ASP A 96 16.95 17.82 24.93
N GLU A 97 17.63 16.69 25.19
CA GLU A 97 16.94 15.38 25.33
C GLU A 97 15.99 15.30 26.54
N ASN A 98 16.06 16.26 27.47
CA ASN A 98 15.16 16.41 28.60
C ASN A 98 14.03 17.43 28.33
N ASP A 99 14.03 18.11 27.19
CA ASP A 99 12.98 19.03 26.80
C ASP A 99 11.77 18.26 26.22
N SER A 100 10.87 17.88 27.11
CA SER A 100 9.69 17.10 26.78
C SER A 100 8.75 17.83 25.79
N ASP A 101 8.66 19.15 25.88
CA ASP A 101 7.80 19.95 25.01
C ASP A 101 8.35 19.95 23.58
N ALA A 102 9.64 20.23 23.42
CA ALA A 102 10.28 20.23 22.10
C ALA A 102 10.28 18.81 21.46
N LEU A 103 10.49 17.75 22.24
CA LEU A 103 10.39 16.38 21.75
C LEU A 103 8.96 16.02 21.32
N THR A 104 7.97 16.48 22.09
CA THR A 104 6.55 16.28 21.76
C THR A 104 6.18 17.01 20.46
N ASP A 105 6.63 18.24 20.28
CA ASP A 105 6.40 19.02 19.05
C ASP A 105 6.98 18.33 17.82
N ILE A 106 8.18 17.77 17.91
CA ILE A 106 8.77 16.97 16.83
C ILE A 106 7.90 15.74 16.51
N ALA A 107 7.45 15.02 17.53
CA ALA A 107 6.61 13.84 17.35
C ALA A 107 5.25 14.19 16.71
N VAL A 108 4.61 15.26 17.15
CA VAL A 108 3.34 15.77 16.61
C VAL A 108 3.53 16.21 15.14
N ASN A 109 4.61 16.90 14.82
CA ASN A 109 4.90 17.33 13.46
C ASN A 109 5.05 16.12 12.51
N LEU A 110 5.79 15.10 12.91
CA LEU A 110 5.94 13.86 12.13
C LEU A 110 4.59 13.14 11.95
N ALA A 111 3.79 13.02 13.01
CA ALA A 111 2.48 12.38 12.95
C ALA A 111 1.50 13.16 12.05
N ALA A 112 1.49 14.49 12.14
CA ALA A 112 0.67 15.35 11.28
C ALA A 112 1.08 15.23 9.81
N SER A 113 2.39 15.22 9.51
CA SER A 113 2.92 15.04 8.16
C SER A 113 2.54 13.68 7.58
N ALA A 114 2.68 12.60 8.37
CA ALA A 114 2.28 11.26 7.97
C ALA A 114 0.78 11.19 7.66
N ASN A 115 -0.07 11.77 8.53
CA ASN A 115 -1.52 11.79 8.32
C ASN A 115 -1.92 12.59 7.07
N ALA A 116 -1.26 13.71 6.79
CA ALA A 116 -1.49 14.48 5.58
C ALA A 116 -1.14 13.66 4.33
N CYS A 117 0.01 12.98 4.31
CA CYS A 117 0.40 12.11 3.21
C CYS A 117 -0.59 10.97 2.99
N ILE A 118 -1.05 10.32 4.06
CA ILE A 118 -2.06 9.24 3.99
C ILE A 118 -3.37 9.77 3.41
N THR A 119 -3.82 10.95 3.85
CA THR A 119 -5.05 11.58 3.36
C THR A 119 -4.98 11.84 1.86
N ILE A 120 -3.87 12.36 1.38
CA ILE A 120 -3.65 12.62 -0.06
C ILE A 120 -3.60 11.31 -0.84
N ALA A 121 -2.86 10.30 -0.34
CA ALA A 121 -2.77 8.98 -0.98
C ALA A 121 -4.16 8.33 -1.14
N LYS A 122 -4.99 8.36 -0.10
CA LYS A 122 -6.37 7.84 -0.16
C LYS A 122 -7.25 8.60 -1.17
N ARG A 123 -7.05 9.90 -1.29
CA ARG A 123 -7.75 10.70 -2.31
C ARG A 123 -7.37 10.27 -3.72
N ILE A 124 -6.09 9.99 -3.97
CA ILE A 124 -5.61 9.48 -5.26
C ILE A 124 -6.22 8.10 -5.55
N LEU A 125 -6.23 7.18 -4.59
CA LEU A 125 -6.84 5.86 -4.73
C LEU A 125 -8.34 5.94 -5.03
N PHE A 126 -9.05 6.85 -4.38
CA PHE A 126 -10.47 7.11 -4.68
C PHE A 126 -10.69 7.57 -6.13
N LEU A 127 -9.82 8.43 -6.65
CA LEU A 127 -9.90 8.89 -8.04
C LEU A 127 -9.60 7.77 -9.04
N LEU A 128 -8.67 6.87 -8.71
CA LEU A 128 -8.39 5.69 -9.54
C LEU A 128 -9.62 4.78 -9.64
N ASN A 129 -10.27 4.45 -8.52
CA ASN A 129 -11.49 3.65 -8.50
C ASN A 129 -12.60 4.26 -9.37
N LYS A 130 -12.83 5.56 -9.22
CA LYS A 130 -13.84 6.26 -10.02
C LYS A 130 -13.58 6.16 -11.53
N ASN A 131 -12.32 6.27 -11.94
CA ASN A 131 -11.94 6.16 -13.34
C ASN A 131 -12.12 4.74 -13.88
N GLU A 132 -11.86 3.71 -13.07
CA GLU A 132 -12.09 2.31 -13.45
C GLU A 132 -13.58 2.00 -13.60
N ASP A 133 -14.42 2.49 -12.70
CA ASP A 133 -15.88 2.35 -12.79
C ASP A 133 -16.44 2.99 -14.07
N ILE A 134 -15.96 4.18 -14.43
CA ILE A 134 -16.38 4.89 -15.67
C ILE A 134 -15.98 4.06 -16.90
N LYS A 135 -14.75 3.57 -16.98
CA LYS A 135 -14.29 2.74 -18.11
C LYS A 135 -15.10 1.45 -18.23
N ALA A 136 -15.37 0.77 -17.11
CA ALA A 136 -16.16 -0.44 -17.09
C ALA A 136 -17.63 -0.22 -17.56
N GLN A 137 -18.18 0.97 -17.28
CA GLN A 137 -19.50 1.35 -17.77
C GLN A 137 -19.50 1.62 -19.28
N GLU A 138 -18.52 2.38 -19.77
CA GLU A 138 -18.34 2.66 -21.21
C GLU A 138 -18.13 1.39 -22.05
N GLU A 139 -17.38 0.40 -21.52
CA GLU A 139 -17.16 -0.88 -22.18
C GLU A 139 -18.47 -1.66 -22.27
N LYS A 140 -19.26 -1.76 -21.21
CA LYS A 140 -20.58 -2.42 -21.21
C LYS A 140 -21.56 -1.76 -22.19
N GLU A 141 -21.59 -0.45 -22.27
CA GLU A 141 -22.44 0.28 -23.22
C GLU A 141 -22.03 0.01 -24.67
N LYS A 142 -20.74 -0.08 -24.97
CA LYS A 142 -20.21 -0.45 -26.29
C LYS A 142 -20.57 -1.89 -26.67
N GLU A 143 -20.44 -2.83 -25.76
CA GLU A 143 -20.84 -4.23 -25.95
C GLU A 143 -22.34 -4.35 -26.23
N ALA A 144 -23.18 -3.71 -25.43
CA ALA A 144 -24.62 -3.68 -25.62
C ALA A 144 -25.04 -3.05 -26.96
N SER A 145 -24.34 -2.02 -27.42
CA SER A 145 -24.61 -1.38 -28.70
C SER A 145 -24.18 -2.24 -29.91
N ASN A 146 -23.19 -3.11 -29.73
CA ASN A 146 -22.74 -4.04 -30.77
C ASN A 146 -23.60 -5.31 -30.85
N GLU A 147 -24.30 -5.67 -29.77
CA GLU A 147 -25.23 -6.80 -29.72
C GLU A 147 -26.68 -6.46 -30.15
N ALA A 148 -26.95 -5.18 -30.42
CA ALA A 148 -28.26 -4.78 -30.96
C ALA A 148 -28.52 -5.51 -32.29
N PRO A 149 -29.60 -6.29 -32.43
CA PRO A 149 -29.86 -7.09 -33.61
C PRO A 149 -30.01 -6.16 -34.83
N LYS A 150 -29.19 -6.40 -35.87
CA LYS A 150 -29.40 -5.83 -37.20
C LYS A 150 -30.69 -6.41 -37.79
N TYR A 151 -31.81 -5.94 -37.29
CA TYR A 151 -33.08 -6.15 -37.98
C TYR A 151 -33.22 -4.95 -38.96
N PHE A 152 -32.78 -5.21 -40.17
CA PHE A 152 -33.40 -4.78 -41.42
C PHE A 152 -32.63 -5.40 -42.60
#